data_201fe6365f940b82313fbee73e16a948
#
_entry.id   201fe6365f940b82313fbee73e16a948
#
_cell.length_a   1.000
_cell.length_b   1.000
_cell.length_c   1.000
_cell.angle_alpha   90.00
_cell.angle_beta   90.00
_cell.angle_gamma   90.00
#
_symmetry.space_group_name_H-M   'P 1'
#
loop_
_entity.id
_entity.type
_entity.pdbx_description
1 polymer ?
#
loop_
_entity_poly.entity_id
_entity_poly.type
_entity_poly.pdbx_seq_one_letter_code
_entity_poly.pdbx_strand_id
1 'polypeptide(L)'
;MSDVIVYQGELGAYSHLACSQFFPGFEAQPCPSFAKAFEAVRAGEASLAMIPVENTVAGRVSDIYHLLPEGGLSIVGERYLPVHHQLLGVKGAKLSNVMVARSHHMALGQVRRFLTQNKISPQVDVDTAGAARKVAELGDKSVAAVASKLASQTYGLDILASDIEDADHNTTRFIVLAKDVDIPALDVPSVSSFVFKVRSVPSALYKALGGFASNGLNLTKLESYMVGGSFKAAQFYADVEGHIESDAMKNALDELAFFSENITHLGTYPMDAVRQTKA
;
A
#
# COMPACT_ATOMS: atom_id res chain seq x y z
N MET A 1 13.90 0.35 -21.63
CA MET A 1 12.67 0.27 -20.80
C MET A 1 12.36 1.68 -20.35
N SER A 2 11.10 2.05 -20.27
CA SER A 2 10.74 3.40 -19.79
C SER A 2 11.02 3.48 -18.29
N ASP A 3 11.75 4.49 -17.83
CA ASP A 3 11.97 4.75 -16.39
C ASP A 3 10.71 5.38 -15.77
N VAL A 4 9.57 4.71 -15.95
CA VAL A 4 8.25 5.15 -15.48
C VAL A 4 7.76 4.20 -14.38
N ILE A 5 7.31 4.77 -13.26
CA ILE A 5 6.61 4.08 -12.19
C ILE A 5 5.19 4.65 -12.05
N VAL A 6 4.18 3.79 -12.15
CA VAL A 6 2.79 4.21 -12.02
C VAL A 6 2.26 3.95 -10.62
N TYR A 7 1.27 4.73 -10.21
CA TYR A 7 0.57 4.57 -8.94
C TYR A 7 -0.89 4.99 -9.09
N GLN A 8 -1.76 4.52 -8.20
CA GLN A 8 -3.15 4.96 -8.15
C GLN A 8 -3.28 6.25 -7.34
N GLY A 9 -4.00 7.25 -7.87
CA GLY A 9 -4.30 8.51 -7.21
C GLY A 9 -3.95 9.74 -8.04
N GLU A 10 -3.90 10.91 -7.38
CA GLU A 10 -3.52 12.19 -7.99
C GLU A 10 -2.07 12.56 -7.67
N LEU A 11 -1.52 13.56 -8.37
CA LEU A 11 -0.23 14.18 -8.04
C LEU A 11 -0.27 14.70 -6.60
N GLY A 12 0.80 14.49 -5.83
CA GLY A 12 0.86 14.86 -4.42
C GLY A 12 0.27 13.83 -3.45
N ALA A 13 -0.32 12.72 -3.93
CA ALA A 13 -0.77 11.62 -3.07
C ALA A 13 0.39 10.93 -2.33
N TYR A 14 0.11 10.17 -1.27
CA TYR A 14 1.14 9.39 -0.55
C TYR A 14 1.79 8.32 -1.45
N SER A 15 1.05 7.76 -2.41
CA SER A 15 1.64 6.87 -3.43
C SER A 15 2.63 7.60 -4.33
N HIS A 16 2.34 8.88 -4.71
CA HIS A 16 3.29 9.72 -5.43
C HIS A 16 4.55 10.01 -4.59
N LEU A 17 4.36 10.33 -3.31
CA LEU A 17 5.46 10.55 -2.38
C LEU A 17 6.34 9.31 -2.24
N ALA A 18 5.74 8.12 -2.15
CA ALA A 18 6.46 6.84 -2.12
C ALA A 18 7.29 6.63 -3.39
N CYS A 19 6.72 6.86 -4.57
CA CYS A 19 7.46 6.79 -5.84
C CYS A 19 8.67 7.74 -5.83
N SER A 20 8.44 9.01 -5.49
CA SER A 20 9.49 10.04 -5.49
C SER A 20 10.61 9.75 -4.49
N GLN A 21 10.27 9.20 -3.33
CA GLN A 21 11.23 8.91 -2.27
C GLN A 21 12.06 7.65 -2.55
N PHE A 22 11.42 6.58 -2.99
CA PHE A 22 12.06 5.27 -3.12
C PHE A 22 12.59 5.00 -4.53
N PHE A 23 12.10 5.73 -5.54
CA PHE A 23 12.50 5.60 -6.94
C PHE A 23 12.75 6.97 -7.59
N PRO A 24 13.73 7.77 -7.05
CA PRO A 24 13.96 9.14 -7.51
C PRO A 24 14.43 9.25 -8.97
N GLY A 25 14.87 8.14 -9.57
CA GLY A 25 15.26 8.07 -10.98
C GLY A 25 14.10 7.77 -11.95
N PHE A 26 12.90 7.49 -11.42
CA PHE A 26 11.73 7.15 -12.23
C PHE A 26 10.78 8.35 -12.33
N GLU A 27 10.14 8.49 -13.48
CA GLU A 27 9.00 9.39 -13.65
C GLU A 27 7.77 8.76 -13.03
N ALA A 28 7.21 9.40 -12.00
CA ALA A 28 6.02 8.93 -11.29
C ALA A 28 4.74 9.41 -12.01
N GLN A 29 3.94 8.48 -12.55
CA GLN A 29 2.72 8.80 -13.30
C GLN A 29 1.46 8.31 -12.57
N PRO A 30 0.44 9.18 -12.37
CA PRO A 30 -0.81 8.82 -11.73
C PRO A 30 -1.71 7.98 -12.64
N CYS A 31 -2.38 7.00 -12.04
CA CYS A 31 -3.45 6.23 -12.69
C CYS A 31 -4.78 6.43 -11.95
N PRO A 32 -5.92 6.44 -12.65
CA PRO A 32 -7.23 6.66 -12.03
C PRO A 32 -7.69 5.49 -11.15
N SER A 33 -7.11 4.29 -11.34
CA SER A 33 -7.45 3.10 -10.55
C SER A 33 -6.27 2.13 -10.47
N PHE A 34 -6.30 1.20 -9.50
CA PHE A 34 -5.33 0.11 -9.43
C PHE A 34 -5.33 -0.74 -10.71
N ALA A 35 -6.50 -1.06 -11.26
CA ALA A 35 -6.60 -1.82 -12.50
C ALA A 35 -5.85 -1.14 -13.66
N LYS A 36 -5.93 0.19 -13.78
CA LYS A 36 -5.18 0.95 -14.80
C LYS A 36 -3.67 0.96 -14.55
N ALA A 37 -3.23 0.99 -13.29
CA ALA A 37 -1.81 0.86 -12.96
C ALA A 37 -1.27 -0.53 -13.36
N PHE A 38 -2.01 -1.60 -13.08
CA PHE A 38 -1.65 -2.96 -13.53
C PHE A 38 -1.61 -3.07 -15.06
N GLU A 39 -2.59 -2.48 -15.77
CA GLU A 39 -2.67 -2.46 -17.22
C GLU A 39 -1.46 -1.77 -17.85
N ALA A 40 -1.06 -0.60 -17.33
CA ALA A 40 0.08 0.17 -17.83
C ALA A 40 1.39 -0.63 -17.76
N VAL A 41 1.63 -1.34 -16.65
CA VAL A 41 2.84 -2.19 -16.52
C VAL A 41 2.75 -3.40 -17.45
N ARG A 42 1.60 -4.06 -17.57
CA ARG A 42 1.43 -5.19 -18.51
C ARG A 42 1.65 -4.79 -19.96
N ALA A 43 1.16 -3.62 -20.33
CA ALA A 43 1.32 -3.07 -21.69
C ALA A 43 2.75 -2.60 -21.98
N GLY A 44 3.64 -2.48 -20.96
CA GLY A 44 4.98 -1.96 -21.09
C GLY A 44 5.05 -0.42 -21.19
N GLU A 45 3.95 0.26 -20.87
CA GLU A 45 3.90 1.73 -20.79
C GLU A 45 4.64 2.23 -19.54
N ALA A 46 4.69 1.42 -18.48
CA ALA A 46 5.48 1.64 -17.29
C ALA A 46 6.30 0.40 -16.94
N SER A 47 7.46 0.59 -16.31
CA SER A 47 8.30 -0.51 -15.82
C SER A 47 7.82 -1.05 -14.49
N LEU A 48 7.29 -0.19 -13.61
CA LEU A 48 6.92 -0.52 -12.24
C LEU A 48 5.55 0.04 -11.88
N ALA A 49 4.88 -0.60 -10.91
CA ALA A 49 3.73 -0.01 -10.20
C ALA A 49 3.97 -0.01 -8.69
N MET A 50 3.72 1.13 -8.04
CA MET A 50 3.75 1.32 -6.59
C MET A 50 2.33 1.18 -6.03
N ILE A 51 2.05 0.08 -5.32
CA ILE A 51 0.71 -0.28 -4.88
C ILE A 51 0.64 -0.36 -3.35
N PRO A 52 -0.17 0.47 -2.67
CA PRO A 52 -0.38 0.36 -1.23
C PRO A 52 -1.15 -0.92 -0.90
N VAL A 53 -0.71 -1.69 0.10
CA VAL A 53 -1.36 -2.94 0.50
C VAL A 53 -1.97 -2.87 1.89
N GLU A 54 -1.35 -2.11 2.78
CA GLU A 54 -1.82 -1.96 4.16
C GLU A 54 -1.27 -0.69 4.82
N ASN A 55 -1.98 -0.23 5.82
CA ASN A 55 -1.57 0.88 6.67
C ASN A 55 -1.78 0.50 8.15
N THR A 56 -0.85 0.86 9.02
CA THR A 56 -0.88 0.46 10.44
C THR A 56 -2.07 1.00 11.23
N VAL A 57 -2.70 2.07 10.74
CA VAL A 57 -3.87 2.71 11.39
C VAL A 57 -5.16 2.44 10.62
N ALA A 58 -5.11 2.50 9.28
CA ALA A 58 -6.27 2.38 8.40
C ALA A 58 -6.61 0.92 8.05
N GLY A 59 -5.66 -0.01 8.24
CA GLY A 59 -5.83 -1.41 7.89
C GLY A 59 -5.51 -1.71 6.42
N ARG A 60 -6.10 -2.76 5.88
CA ARG A 60 -5.81 -3.28 4.53
C ARG A 60 -6.46 -2.45 3.42
N VAL A 61 -5.80 -2.43 2.26
CA VAL A 61 -6.38 -1.95 0.99
C VAL A 61 -7.03 -3.12 0.27
N SER A 62 -8.34 -3.29 0.44
CA SER A 62 -9.06 -4.52 0.03
C SER A 62 -9.04 -4.79 -1.47
N ASP A 63 -9.10 -3.74 -2.30
CA ASP A 63 -9.32 -3.83 -3.75
C ASP A 63 -8.17 -4.52 -4.50
N ILE A 64 -6.96 -4.50 -3.93
CA ILE A 64 -5.77 -5.05 -4.60
C ILE A 64 -5.73 -6.58 -4.56
N TYR A 65 -6.30 -7.22 -3.54
CA TYR A 65 -6.20 -8.67 -3.35
C TYR A 65 -6.88 -9.48 -4.46
N HIS A 66 -7.86 -8.89 -5.12
CA HIS A 66 -8.50 -9.50 -6.31
C HIS A 66 -7.68 -9.31 -7.58
N LEU A 67 -6.90 -8.22 -7.67
CA LEU A 67 -6.08 -7.90 -8.84
C LEU A 67 -4.75 -8.67 -8.87
N LEU A 68 -4.16 -8.93 -7.71
CA LEU A 68 -2.83 -9.56 -7.61
C LEU A 68 -2.74 -10.91 -8.31
N PRO A 69 -3.63 -11.91 -8.05
CA PRO A 69 -3.49 -13.23 -8.65
C PRO A 69 -3.79 -13.26 -10.15
N GLU A 70 -4.59 -12.31 -10.65
CA GLU A 70 -5.03 -12.23 -12.04
C GLU A 70 -4.26 -11.18 -12.84
N GLY A 71 -3.46 -10.36 -12.16
CA GLY A 71 -2.82 -9.18 -12.72
C GLY A 71 -1.70 -9.48 -13.73
N GLY A 72 -1.13 -10.70 -13.74
CA GLY A 72 -0.02 -11.07 -14.63
C GLY A 72 1.26 -10.29 -14.35
N LEU A 73 1.41 -9.76 -13.13
CA LEU A 73 2.58 -9.04 -12.63
C LEU A 73 3.10 -9.75 -11.39
N SER A 74 4.39 -9.57 -11.10
CA SER A 74 5.03 -10.11 -9.92
C SER A 74 5.41 -9.01 -8.94
N ILE A 75 5.37 -9.33 -7.64
CA ILE A 75 5.91 -8.47 -6.60
C ILE A 75 7.44 -8.60 -6.64
N VAL A 76 8.12 -7.49 -6.88
CA VAL A 76 9.59 -7.40 -6.96
C VAL A 76 10.21 -6.62 -5.79
N GLY A 77 9.40 -6.10 -4.90
CA GLY A 77 9.86 -5.37 -3.72
C GLY A 77 8.73 -4.88 -2.84
N GLU A 78 9.11 -4.40 -1.66
CA GLU A 78 8.23 -3.71 -0.74
C GLU A 78 8.88 -2.43 -0.21
N ARG A 79 8.06 -1.45 0.21
CA ARG A 79 8.52 -0.19 0.82
C ARG A 79 7.57 0.21 1.93
N TYR A 80 8.11 0.81 2.97
CA TYR A 80 7.37 1.31 4.13
C TYR A 80 7.51 2.82 4.19
N LEU A 81 6.39 3.54 4.02
CA LEU A 81 6.35 5.00 4.06
C LEU A 81 5.66 5.46 5.35
N PRO A 82 6.36 6.16 6.25
CA PRO A 82 5.73 6.90 7.33
C PRO A 82 4.76 7.94 6.77
N VAL A 83 3.54 7.99 7.30
CA VAL A 83 2.51 8.92 6.84
C VAL A 83 2.43 10.09 7.82
N HIS A 84 2.87 11.25 7.35
CA HIS A 84 2.82 12.52 8.08
C HIS A 84 1.79 13.44 7.42
N HIS A 85 0.76 13.80 8.16
CA HIS A 85 -0.29 14.67 7.68
C HIS A 85 0.05 16.13 7.91
N GLN A 86 -0.09 16.94 6.85
CA GLN A 86 0.09 18.40 6.91
C GLN A 86 -1.27 19.07 6.76
N LEU A 87 -1.50 20.16 7.51
CA LEU A 87 -2.61 21.07 7.24
C LEU A 87 -2.14 22.08 6.22
N LEU A 88 -2.76 22.08 5.03
CA LEU A 88 -2.37 22.88 3.88
C LEU A 88 -3.39 23.97 3.61
N GLY A 89 -2.96 25.20 3.49
CA GLY A 89 -3.82 26.35 3.13
C GLY A 89 -3.26 27.12 1.95
N VAL A 90 -4.08 27.98 1.36
CA VAL A 90 -3.64 28.88 0.30
C VAL A 90 -2.60 29.87 0.83
N LYS A 91 -1.76 30.41 -0.06
CA LYS A 91 -0.68 31.32 0.30
C LYS A 91 -1.18 32.51 1.17
N GLY A 92 -0.49 32.71 2.28
CA GLY A 92 -0.79 33.75 3.26
C GLY A 92 -2.05 33.46 4.12
N ALA A 93 -2.58 32.25 4.11
CA ALA A 93 -3.54 31.81 5.12
C ALA A 93 -2.82 31.59 6.46
N LYS A 94 -3.54 31.68 7.56
CA LYS A 94 -3.03 31.36 8.92
C LYS A 94 -3.92 30.31 9.55
N LEU A 95 -3.36 29.49 10.42
CA LEU A 95 -4.11 28.47 11.15
C LEU A 95 -5.37 29.06 11.81
N SER A 96 -5.28 30.26 12.38
CA SER A 96 -6.41 30.94 13.01
C SER A 96 -7.54 31.36 12.07
N ASN A 97 -7.33 31.32 10.77
CA ASN A 97 -8.37 31.61 9.77
C ASN A 97 -9.14 30.37 9.36
N VAL A 98 -8.57 29.17 9.57
CA VAL A 98 -9.12 27.93 9.06
C VAL A 98 -10.37 27.53 9.85
N MET A 99 -11.47 27.38 9.14
CA MET A 99 -12.74 26.89 9.69
C MET A 99 -13.07 25.47 9.24
N VAL A 100 -12.58 25.07 8.06
CA VAL A 100 -12.87 23.77 7.44
C VAL A 100 -11.59 23.10 6.96
N ALA A 101 -11.43 21.80 7.25
CA ALA A 101 -10.37 20.96 6.71
C ALA A 101 -10.97 19.85 5.84
N ARG A 102 -10.52 19.79 4.58
CA ARG A 102 -10.96 18.80 3.58
C ARG A 102 -9.94 17.68 3.45
N SER A 103 -10.39 16.46 3.38
CA SER A 103 -9.55 15.29 3.04
C SER A 103 -10.36 14.02 2.86
N HIS A 104 -9.67 12.92 2.53
CA HIS A 104 -10.25 11.58 2.63
C HIS A 104 -10.68 11.27 4.07
N HIS A 105 -11.80 10.56 4.23
CA HIS A 105 -12.38 10.26 5.55
C HIS A 105 -11.39 9.59 6.52
N MET A 106 -10.51 8.70 6.01
CA MET A 106 -9.49 8.05 6.84
C MET A 106 -8.46 9.05 7.37
N ALA A 107 -7.97 9.95 6.54
CA ALA A 107 -7.01 10.99 6.95
C ALA A 107 -7.63 11.96 7.97
N LEU A 108 -8.89 12.37 7.77
CA LEU A 108 -9.62 13.18 8.75
C LEU A 108 -9.80 12.46 10.09
N GLY A 109 -10.02 11.15 10.06
CA GLY A 109 -10.08 10.32 11.27
C GLY A 109 -8.76 10.26 12.03
N GLN A 110 -7.63 10.33 11.31
CA GLN A 110 -6.27 10.26 11.87
C GLN A 110 -5.75 11.59 12.44
N VAL A 111 -6.44 12.72 12.22
CA VAL A 111 -6.09 14.05 12.71
C VAL A 111 -7.19 14.67 13.59
N ARG A 112 -8.06 13.83 14.12
CA ARG A 112 -9.28 14.25 14.82
C ARG A 112 -9.00 15.13 16.04
N ARG A 113 -7.98 14.79 16.84
CA ARG A 113 -7.60 15.57 18.03
C ARG A 113 -7.17 16.99 17.64
N PHE A 114 -6.31 17.10 16.63
CA PHE A 114 -5.84 18.39 16.12
C PHE A 114 -6.99 19.28 15.60
N LEU A 115 -7.90 18.72 14.80
CA LEU A 115 -9.05 19.47 14.28
C LEU A 115 -9.97 19.95 15.40
N THR A 116 -10.25 19.10 16.40
CA THR A 116 -11.11 19.44 17.54
C THR A 116 -10.49 20.57 18.38
N GLN A 117 -9.19 20.49 18.69
CA GLN A 117 -8.49 21.52 19.49
C GLN A 117 -8.47 22.87 18.82
N ASN A 118 -8.38 22.91 17.49
CA ASN A 118 -8.38 24.13 16.69
C ASN A 118 -9.78 24.57 16.23
N LYS A 119 -10.85 23.85 16.61
CA LYS A 119 -12.26 24.13 16.24
C LYS A 119 -12.47 24.12 14.72
N ILE A 120 -11.75 23.26 14.00
CA ILE A 120 -11.82 23.11 12.56
C ILE A 120 -12.81 21.99 12.23
N SER A 121 -13.78 22.27 11.35
CA SER A 121 -14.78 21.30 10.92
C SER A 121 -14.23 20.38 9.81
N PRO A 122 -14.30 19.04 9.95
CA PRO A 122 -13.88 18.13 8.90
C PRO A 122 -14.91 18.10 7.75
N GLN A 123 -14.41 18.11 6.51
CA GLN A 123 -15.22 17.91 5.30
C GLN A 123 -14.61 16.78 4.45
N VAL A 124 -15.39 15.71 4.22
CA VAL A 124 -14.92 14.55 3.46
C VAL A 124 -14.80 14.88 1.98
N ASP A 125 -13.69 14.44 1.39
CA ASP A 125 -13.41 14.48 -0.05
C ASP A 125 -13.01 13.08 -0.54
N VAL A 126 -12.86 12.91 -1.86
CA VAL A 126 -12.55 11.61 -2.49
C VAL A 126 -11.18 11.08 -2.05
N ASP A 127 -10.17 11.96 -2.03
CA ASP A 127 -8.80 11.63 -1.64
C ASP A 127 -8.07 12.85 -1.06
N THR A 128 -6.87 12.63 -0.50
CA THR A 128 -6.10 13.66 0.18
C THR A 128 -5.49 14.69 -0.77
N ALA A 129 -4.96 14.25 -1.91
CA ALA A 129 -4.29 15.12 -2.88
C ALA A 129 -5.30 15.94 -3.70
N GLY A 130 -6.43 15.31 -4.09
CA GLY A 130 -7.55 15.99 -4.74
C GLY A 130 -8.18 17.05 -3.84
N ALA A 131 -8.24 16.82 -2.51
CA ALA A 131 -8.66 17.82 -1.55
C ALA A 131 -7.69 19.03 -1.55
N ALA A 132 -6.36 18.78 -1.59
CA ALA A 132 -5.36 19.84 -1.67
C ALA A 132 -5.49 20.65 -2.97
N ARG A 133 -5.67 19.97 -4.12
CA ARG A 133 -5.92 20.65 -5.41
C ARG A 133 -7.15 21.56 -5.34
N LYS A 134 -8.27 21.04 -4.83
CA LYS A 134 -9.51 21.83 -4.70
C LYS A 134 -9.36 23.05 -3.77
N VAL A 135 -8.58 22.94 -2.68
CA VAL A 135 -8.28 24.07 -1.81
C VAL A 135 -7.45 25.13 -2.54
N ALA A 136 -6.47 24.70 -3.35
CA ALA A 136 -5.70 25.63 -4.18
C ALA A 136 -6.57 26.37 -5.20
N GLU A 137 -7.47 25.64 -5.88
CA GLU A 137 -8.42 26.19 -6.87
C GLU A 137 -9.43 27.15 -6.23
N LEU A 138 -9.92 26.84 -5.02
CA LEU A 138 -10.90 27.65 -4.29
C LEU A 138 -10.35 29.01 -3.85
N GLY A 139 -9.08 29.08 -3.48
CA GLY A 139 -8.42 30.32 -3.06
C GLY A 139 -8.91 30.91 -1.73
N ASP A 140 -9.72 30.16 -0.95
CA ASP A 140 -10.32 30.62 0.30
C ASP A 140 -9.40 30.33 1.50
N LYS A 141 -9.02 31.37 2.25
CA LYS A 141 -8.15 31.27 3.43
C LYS A 141 -8.82 30.58 4.63
N SER A 142 -10.13 30.42 4.62
CA SER A 142 -10.88 29.71 5.67
C SER A 142 -10.96 28.20 5.45
N VAL A 143 -10.49 27.69 4.29
CA VAL A 143 -10.52 26.30 3.92
C VAL A 143 -9.09 25.76 3.79
N ALA A 144 -8.81 24.64 4.43
CA ALA A 144 -7.53 23.93 4.36
C ALA A 144 -7.72 22.50 3.89
N ALA A 145 -6.63 21.84 3.46
CA ALA A 145 -6.61 20.42 3.19
C ALA A 145 -5.71 19.67 4.18
N VAL A 146 -6.05 18.43 4.50
CA VAL A 146 -5.14 17.49 5.18
C VAL A 146 -4.56 16.57 4.13
N ALA A 147 -3.24 16.70 3.85
CA ALA A 147 -2.58 15.97 2.80
C ALA A 147 -1.07 15.80 3.08
N SER A 148 -0.34 15.22 2.13
CA SER A 148 1.11 15.04 2.21
C SER A 148 1.87 16.35 2.03
N LYS A 149 3.12 16.38 2.51
CA LYS A 149 4.04 17.51 2.22
C LYS A 149 4.25 17.72 0.72
N LEU A 150 4.24 16.66 -0.08
CA LEU A 150 4.39 16.75 -1.53
C LEU A 150 3.20 17.47 -2.17
N ALA A 151 1.98 17.30 -1.64
CA ALA A 151 0.81 18.02 -2.12
C ALA A 151 0.94 19.54 -1.95
N SER A 152 1.58 20.03 -0.87
CA SER A 152 1.84 21.46 -0.71
C SER A 152 2.73 22.01 -1.83
N GLN A 153 3.78 21.27 -2.20
CA GLN A 153 4.70 21.66 -3.27
C GLN A 153 4.00 21.59 -4.64
N THR A 154 3.24 20.51 -4.87
CA THR A 154 2.53 20.28 -6.15
C THR A 154 1.49 21.36 -6.45
N TYR A 155 0.74 21.79 -5.44
CA TYR A 155 -0.37 22.74 -5.62
C TYR A 155 -0.07 24.16 -5.12
N GLY A 156 1.16 24.42 -4.69
CA GLY A 156 1.58 25.76 -4.26
C GLY A 156 0.89 26.24 -2.99
N LEU A 157 0.57 25.33 -2.08
CA LEU A 157 -0.05 25.62 -0.79
C LEU A 157 0.99 25.83 0.31
N ASP A 158 0.66 26.66 1.30
CA ASP A 158 1.47 26.82 2.51
C ASP A 158 1.11 25.73 3.53
N ILE A 159 2.13 25.21 4.24
CA ILE A 159 1.93 24.31 5.37
C ILE A 159 1.59 25.15 6.59
N LEU A 160 0.36 25.06 7.09
CA LEU A 160 -0.13 25.81 8.25
C LEU A 160 0.17 25.12 9.57
N ALA A 161 0.24 23.78 9.55
CA ALA A 161 0.69 22.94 10.66
C ALA A 161 1.25 21.62 10.10
N SER A 162 2.33 21.14 10.71
CA SER A 162 3.01 19.91 10.31
C SER A 162 2.74 18.77 11.28
N ASP A 163 2.75 17.53 10.75
CA ASP A 163 2.75 16.29 11.51
C ASP A 163 1.60 16.27 12.52
N ILE A 164 0.38 16.50 11.99
CA ILE A 164 -0.84 16.68 12.79
C ILE A 164 -1.59 15.39 13.09
N GLU A 165 -1.04 14.24 12.71
CA GLU A 165 -1.61 12.92 12.99
C GLU A 165 -1.73 12.62 14.48
N ASP A 166 -2.77 11.88 14.84
CA ASP A 166 -3.05 11.48 16.23
C ASP A 166 -2.15 10.34 16.72
N ALA A 167 -1.56 9.57 15.81
CA ALA A 167 -0.72 8.41 16.07
C ALA A 167 0.66 8.56 15.39
N ASP A 168 1.72 8.38 16.14
CA ASP A 168 3.12 8.48 15.70
C ASP A 168 3.63 7.26 14.89
N HIS A 169 2.87 6.16 14.88
CA HIS A 169 3.20 4.90 14.20
C HIS A 169 2.44 4.69 12.89
N ASN A 170 1.95 5.77 12.26
CA ASN A 170 1.21 5.69 11.00
C ASN A 170 2.16 5.40 9.83
N THR A 171 2.11 4.19 9.31
CA THR A 171 2.97 3.74 8.21
C THR A 171 2.16 2.98 7.18
N THR A 172 2.38 3.28 5.90
CA THR A 172 1.81 2.53 4.78
C THR A 172 2.86 1.63 4.16
N ARG A 173 2.53 0.34 4.03
CA ARG A 173 3.31 -0.62 3.27
C ARG A 173 2.84 -0.61 1.82
N PHE A 174 3.79 -0.46 0.92
CA PHE A 174 3.63 -0.59 -0.52
C PHE A 174 4.33 -1.84 -1.02
N ILE A 175 3.77 -2.46 -2.05
CA ILE A 175 4.46 -3.44 -2.89
C ILE A 175 4.81 -2.78 -4.23
N VAL A 176 5.92 -3.24 -4.80
CA VAL A 176 6.37 -2.84 -6.13
C VAL A 176 6.09 -3.99 -7.07
N LEU A 177 5.33 -3.72 -8.11
CA LEU A 177 4.98 -4.70 -9.13
C LEU A 177 5.75 -4.44 -10.42
N ALA A 178 6.19 -5.52 -11.07
CA ALA A 178 6.80 -5.52 -12.39
C ALA A 178 6.33 -6.71 -13.23
N LYS A 179 6.54 -6.61 -14.54
CA LYS A 179 6.32 -7.71 -15.49
C LYS A 179 7.52 -8.67 -15.51
N ASP A 180 8.71 -8.11 -15.52
CA ASP A 180 9.95 -8.86 -15.52
C ASP A 180 10.39 -9.13 -14.08
N VAL A 181 10.72 -10.37 -13.78
CA VAL A 181 11.04 -10.84 -12.43
C VAL A 181 12.54 -11.09 -12.35
N ASP A 182 13.18 -10.38 -11.43
CA ASP A 182 14.54 -10.70 -10.99
C ASP A 182 14.45 -11.25 -9.56
N ILE A 183 14.54 -12.57 -9.41
CA ILE A 183 14.50 -13.23 -8.10
C ILE A 183 15.85 -12.97 -7.42
N PRO A 184 15.88 -12.49 -6.17
CA PRO A 184 17.12 -12.24 -5.46
C PRO A 184 17.96 -13.51 -5.32
N ALA A 185 19.26 -13.39 -5.05
CA ALA A 185 20.09 -14.54 -4.74
C ALA A 185 19.62 -15.22 -3.44
N LEU A 186 19.87 -16.54 -3.32
CA LEU A 186 19.34 -17.37 -2.23
C LEU A 186 19.77 -16.93 -0.83
N ASP A 187 20.92 -16.29 -0.72
CA ASP A 187 21.49 -15.76 0.52
C ASP A 187 20.95 -14.38 0.92
N VAL A 188 20.15 -13.74 0.04
CA VAL A 188 19.50 -12.46 0.34
C VAL A 188 18.26 -12.70 1.21
N PRO A 189 18.14 -12.09 2.40
CA PRO A 189 16.93 -12.13 3.19
C PRO A 189 15.71 -11.68 2.36
N SER A 190 14.75 -12.58 2.19
CA SER A 190 13.66 -12.41 1.23
C SER A 190 12.30 -12.67 1.86
N VAL A 191 11.29 -12.11 1.23
CA VAL A 191 9.88 -12.42 1.47
C VAL A 191 9.32 -13.05 0.20
N SER A 192 8.57 -14.14 0.35
CA SER A 192 7.79 -14.75 -0.72
C SER A 192 6.31 -14.57 -0.45
N SER A 193 5.58 -14.02 -1.42
CA SER A 193 4.15 -13.76 -1.31
C SER A 193 3.35 -14.73 -2.17
N PHE A 194 2.25 -15.23 -1.61
CA PHE A 194 1.40 -16.23 -2.24
C PHE A 194 -0.08 -15.87 -2.14
N VAL A 195 -0.84 -16.35 -3.11
CA VAL A 195 -2.29 -16.51 -2.99
C VAL A 195 -2.62 -17.98 -3.14
N PHE A 196 -3.42 -18.52 -2.23
CA PHE A 196 -3.86 -19.91 -2.28
C PHE A 196 -5.31 -20.06 -1.87
N LYS A 197 -5.96 -21.10 -2.42
CA LYS A 197 -7.32 -21.50 -2.09
C LYS A 197 -7.29 -22.88 -1.46
N VAL A 198 -7.69 -22.97 -0.18
CA VAL A 198 -7.75 -24.25 0.50
C VAL A 198 -8.97 -25.07 0.08
N ARG A 199 -8.84 -26.39 0.13
CA ARG A 199 -9.96 -27.32 -0.08
C ARG A 199 -11.01 -27.12 1.03
N SER A 200 -12.30 -27.23 0.67
CA SER A 200 -13.41 -27.05 1.63
C SER A 200 -13.62 -28.32 2.48
N VAL A 201 -12.64 -28.63 3.33
CA VAL A 201 -12.70 -29.76 4.28
C VAL A 201 -12.32 -29.29 5.68
N PRO A 202 -12.77 -29.98 6.74
CA PRO A 202 -12.44 -29.60 8.12
C PRO A 202 -10.94 -29.49 8.35
N SER A 203 -10.51 -28.41 9.02
CA SER A 203 -9.11 -28.11 9.36
C SER A 203 -8.18 -27.89 8.18
N ALA A 204 -8.67 -27.66 6.95
CA ALA A 204 -7.83 -27.50 5.77
C ALA A 204 -6.84 -26.34 5.92
N LEU A 205 -7.29 -25.17 6.38
CA LEU A 205 -6.40 -24.02 6.60
C LEU A 205 -5.32 -24.32 7.65
N TYR A 206 -5.69 -24.94 8.77
CA TYR A 206 -4.72 -25.31 9.81
C TYR A 206 -3.63 -26.23 9.26
N LYS A 207 -4.03 -27.25 8.50
CA LYS A 207 -3.09 -28.21 7.88
C LYS A 207 -2.24 -27.53 6.79
N ALA A 208 -2.85 -26.69 5.97
CA ALA A 208 -2.15 -25.94 4.93
C ALA A 208 -1.06 -25.00 5.50
N LEU A 209 -1.32 -24.38 6.65
CA LEU A 209 -0.33 -23.53 7.32
C LEU A 209 0.71 -24.30 8.13
N GLY A 210 0.42 -25.58 8.46
CA GLY A 210 1.31 -26.45 9.24
C GLY A 210 2.67 -26.64 8.59
N GLY A 211 2.74 -26.75 7.27
CA GLY A 211 3.98 -26.89 6.52
C GLY A 211 4.96 -25.73 6.72
N PHE A 212 4.48 -24.49 6.85
CA PHE A 212 5.37 -23.37 7.16
C PHE A 212 5.96 -23.48 8.56
N ALA A 213 5.13 -23.85 9.55
CA ALA A 213 5.57 -24.00 10.94
C ALA A 213 6.57 -25.16 11.11
N SER A 214 6.31 -26.33 10.49
CA SER A 214 7.19 -27.50 10.57
C SER A 214 8.55 -27.29 9.90
N ASN A 215 8.61 -26.40 8.91
CA ASN A 215 9.84 -26.02 8.20
C ASN A 215 10.49 -24.72 8.73
N GLY A 216 10.04 -24.20 9.87
CA GLY A 216 10.65 -23.04 10.54
C GLY A 216 10.47 -21.70 9.77
N LEU A 217 9.44 -21.59 8.94
CA LEU A 217 9.13 -20.38 8.16
C LEU A 217 8.11 -19.51 8.91
N ASN A 218 8.39 -18.21 8.97
CA ASN A 218 7.54 -17.24 9.62
C ASN A 218 6.54 -16.64 8.63
N LEU A 219 5.23 -16.73 8.94
CA LEU A 219 4.19 -15.99 8.22
C LEU A 219 4.01 -14.62 8.88
N THR A 220 4.33 -13.57 8.15
CA THR A 220 4.20 -12.19 8.64
C THR A 220 2.88 -11.55 8.25
N LYS A 221 2.17 -12.14 7.28
CA LYS A 221 0.84 -11.70 6.88
C LYS A 221 0.00 -12.88 6.41
N LEU A 222 -1.26 -12.88 6.82
CA LEU A 222 -2.29 -13.80 6.34
C LEU A 222 -3.62 -13.05 6.26
N GLU A 223 -4.16 -12.91 5.05
CA GLU A 223 -5.43 -12.25 4.79
C GLU A 223 -6.38 -13.18 4.06
N SER A 224 -7.62 -13.26 4.51
CA SER A 224 -8.67 -14.00 3.82
C SER A 224 -9.61 -13.07 3.05
N TYR A 225 -10.04 -13.48 1.87
CA TYR A 225 -11.04 -12.75 1.09
C TYR A 225 -11.90 -13.69 0.27
N MET A 226 -13.13 -13.26 -0.03
CA MET A 226 -14.10 -14.03 -0.79
C MET A 226 -13.90 -13.84 -2.28
N VAL A 227 -14.11 -14.90 -3.06
CA VAL A 227 -14.01 -14.88 -4.52
C VAL A 227 -15.32 -15.36 -5.13
N GLY A 228 -15.76 -14.70 -6.20
CA GLY A 228 -16.93 -15.11 -6.97
C GLY A 228 -18.26 -14.98 -6.24
N GLY A 229 -18.36 -14.09 -5.25
CA GLY A 229 -19.60 -13.85 -4.49
C GLY A 229 -20.06 -15.01 -3.60
N SER A 230 -19.19 -16.01 -3.38
CA SER A 230 -19.49 -17.18 -2.56
C SER A 230 -18.89 -17.04 -1.16
N PHE A 231 -19.71 -17.18 -0.12
CA PHE A 231 -19.24 -17.23 1.28
C PHE A 231 -18.47 -18.54 1.63
N LYS A 232 -18.40 -19.50 0.71
CA LYS A 232 -17.74 -20.80 0.94
C LYS A 232 -16.31 -20.87 0.38
N ALA A 233 -15.92 -19.96 -0.50
CA ALA A 233 -14.62 -19.98 -1.18
C ALA A 233 -13.75 -18.86 -0.65
N ALA A 234 -13.01 -19.12 0.43
CA ALA A 234 -11.98 -18.20 0.90
C ALA A 234 -10.69 -18.43 0.12
N GLN A 235 -10.16 -17.35 -0.45
CA GLN A 235 -8.77 -17.28 -0.90
C GLN A 235 -7.95 -16.61 0.20
N PHE A 236 -6.68 -17.00 0.30
CA PHE A 236 -5.77 -16.46 1.30
C PHE A 236 -4.57 -15.85 0.59
N TYR A 237 -4.25 -14.62 0.98
CA TYR A 237 -2.97 -13.99 0.68
C TYR A 237 -2.05 -14.21 1.88
N ALA A 238 -0.80 -14.61 1.64
CA ALA A 238 0.20 -14.77 2.67
C ALA A 238 1.56 -14.19 2.25
N ASP A 239 2.23 -13.55 3.21
CA ASP A 239 3.66 -13.22 3.12
C ASP A 239 4.43 -14.14 4.06
N VAL A 240 5.44 -14.81 3.52
CA VAL A 240 6.30 -15.75 4.23
C VAL A 240 7.74 -15.25 4.16
N GLU A 241 8.41 -15.13 5.30
CA GLU A 241 9.84 -14.83 5.34
C GLU A 241 10.62 -16.05 4.89
N GLY A 242 11.28 -15.93 3.76
CA GLY A 242 12.07 -16.99 3.13
C GLY A 242 12.10 -16.88 1.62
N HIS A 243 13.16 -17.43 1.05
CA HIS A 243 13.39 -17.47 -0.39
C HIS A 243 12.64 -18.66 -1.01
N ILE A 244 12.01 -18.46 -2.19
CA ILE A 244 11.20 -19.49 -2.87
C ILE A 244 11.99 -20.77 -3.17
N GLU A 245 13.30 -20.65 -3.45
CA GLU A 245 14.16 -21.78 -3.79
C GLU A 245 14.81 -22.47 -2.59
N SER A 246 14.59 -21.98 -1.35
CA SER A 246 15.08 -22.66 -0.15
C SER A 246 14.38 -24.02 0.05
N ASP A 247 15.10 -25.00 0.57
CA ASP A 247 14.52 -26.33 0.85
C ASP A 247 13.35 -26.24 1.84
N ALA A 248 13.45 -25.37 2.84
CA ALA A 248 12.36 -25.12 3.79
C ALA A 248 11.08 -24.62 3.09
N MET A 249 11.22 -23.67 2.13
CA MET A 249 10.08 -23.16 1.39
C MET A 249 9.48 -24.21 0.45
N LYS A 250 10.32 -24.96 -0.26
CA LYS A 250 9.87 -26.05 -1.13
C LYS A 250 9.05 -27.11 -0.37
N ASN A 251 9.58 -27.57 0.76
CA ASN A 251 8.88 -28.54 1.61
C ASN A 251 7.54 -27.99 2.12
N ALA A 252 7.52 -26.72 2.57
CA ALA A 252 6.29 -26.09 3.04
C ALA A 252 5.25 -25.91 1.92
N LEU A 253 5.68 -25.59 0.69
CA LEU A 253 4.79 -25.46 -0.46
C LEU A 253 4.25 -26.82 -0.94
N ASP A 254 5.01 -27.91 -0.85
CA ASP A 254 4.54 -29.26 -1.13
C ASP A 254 3.41 -29.67 -0.16
N GLU A 255 3.58 -29.37 1.15
CA GLU A 255 2.53 -29.58 2.15
C GLU A 255 1.30 -28.70 1.88
N LEU A 256 1.52 -27.40 1.56
CA LEU A 256 0.45 -26.46 1.21
C LEU A 256 -0.36 -26.95 0.00
N ALA A 257 0.32 -27.47 -1.04
CA ALA A 257 -0.29 -27.96 -2.26
C ALA A 257 -1.23 -29.13 -2.01
N PHE A 258 -0.91 -30.00 -1.06
CA PHE A 258 -1.77 -31.13 -0.72
C PHE A 258 -3.15 -30.70 -0.18
N PHE A 259 -3.20 -29.58 0.57
CA PHE A 259 -4.44 -29.07 1.18
C PHE A 259 -5.09 -27.93 0.38
N SER A 260 -4.49 -27.51 -0.72
CA SER A 260 -4.96 -26.40 -1.56
C SER A 260 -5.55 -26.90 -2.88
N GLU A 261 -6.45 -26.11 -3.47
CA GLU A 261 -6.98 -26.30 -4.83
C GLU A 261 -6.02 -25.68 -5.85
N ASN A 262 -5.46 -24.52 -5.51
CA ASN A 262 -4.46 -23.80 -6.28
C ASN A 262 -3.55 -22.99 -5.36
N ILE A 263 -2.33 -22.72 -5.84
CA ILE A 263 -1.36 -21.81 -5.25
C ILE A 263 -0.82 -20.94 -6.38
N THR A 264 -0.82 -19.63 -6.18
CA THR A 264 -0.21 -18.66 -7.09
C THR A 264 0.93 -17.99 -6.35
N HIS A 265 2.16 -18.14 -6.83
CA HIS A 265 3.31 -17.38 -6.36
C HIS A 265 3.25 -15.99 -6.96
N LEU A 266 3.18 -14.97 -6.11
CA LEU A 266 3.09 -13.56 -6.52
C LEU A 266 4.45 -12.90 -6.67
N GLY A 267 5.49 -13.46 -6.07
CA GLY A 267 6.87 -12.98 -6.16
C GLY A 267 7.69 -13.30 -4.92
N THR A 268 9.01 -13.35 -5.13
CA THR A 268 10.03 -13.41 -4.07
C THR A 268 10.92 -12.19 -4.24
N TYR A 269 11.06 -11.39 -3.19
CA TYR A 269 11.72 -10.09 -3.24
C TYR A 269 12.53 -9.82 -1.97
N PRO A 270 13.56 -8.94 -2.04
CA PRO A 270 14.35 -8.60 -0.86
C PRO A 270 13.47 -8.02 0.25
N MET A 271 13.73 -8.49 1.46
CA MET A 271 13.08 -7.98 2.67
C MET A 271 13.48 -6.53 2.92
N ASP A 272 12.52 -5.64 3.14
CA ASP A 272 12.79 -4.26 3.50
C ASP A 272 13.43 -4.15 4.89
N ALA A 273 14.34 -3.18 5.06
CA ALA A 273 15.07 -2.97 6.30
C ALA A 273 14.15 -2.75 7.53
N VAL A 274 12.96 -2.19 7.32
CA VAL A 274 11.95 -1.99 8.37
C VAL A 274 11.52 -3.31 9.02
N ARG A 275 11.47 -4.42 8.27
CA ARG A 275 11.17 -5.74 8.85
C ARG A 275 12.29 -6.25 9.73
N GLN A 276 13.54 -5.94 9.39
CA GLN A 276 14.73 -6.42 10.11
C GLN A 276 14.91 -5.74 11.47
N THR A 277 14.38 -4.53 11.65
CA THR A 277 14.52 -3.74 12.89
C THR A 277 13.50 -4.05 13.97
N LYS A 278 12.52 -4.93 13.72
CA LYS A 278 11.41 -5.28 14.64
C LYS A 278 11.52 -6.70 15.23
N ALA A 279 12.69 -7.33 15.13
CA ALA A 279 12.94 -8.63 15.77
C ALA A 279 13.41 -8.46 17.23
#